data_a7b4dca34e9f642df5c290e0a32d4964
#
_entry.id   a7b4dca34e9f642df5c290e0a32d4964
#
_cell.length_a   1.000
_cell.length_b   1.000
_cell.length_c   1.000
_cell.angle_alpha   90.00
_cell.angle_beta   90.00
_cell.angle_gamma   90.00
#
_symmetry.space_group_name_H-M   'P 1'
#
loop_
_entity.id
_entity.type
_entity.pdbx_description
1 polymer ?
#
loop_
_entity_poly.entity_id
_entity_poly.type
_entity_poly.pdbx_seq_one_letter_code
_entity_poly.pdbx_strand_id
1 'polypeptide(L)'
;RQSVRKFRPDPIPEDTINKILEVARWAMSGANSQPWEFVVVTDPEIKKQLRDAYSEYNTDFIFWMEQQREYNLRHPSYQVKNDPHESLRFNKAKANWHQAPAVIVVLGDGRRQWGTVMGAHTFGRDQSHLTDSLANASFLIHLAVASLGLTSEWVSIHIEEPHKRILGVPDLLKLYLIIPIGYPDVPAHEGVRRPLEDFVHRERYDMTKYMSNEDVVKYLYA
;
A
#
# COMPACT_ATOMS: atom_id res chain seq x y z
N ARG A 1 5.46 5.40 13.21
CA ARG A 1 5.41 4.84 11.84
C ARG A 1 5.02 5.93 10.84
N GLN A 2 5.78 6.03 9.78
CA GLN A 2 5.50 6.88 8.62
C GLN A 2 6.12 6.27 7.36
N SER A 3 5.70 6.71 6.19
CA SER A 3 6.31 6.31 4.92
C SER A 3 7.57 7.12 4.67
N VAL A 4 8.70 6.45 4.66
CA VAL A 4 10.00 7.03 4.28
C VAL A 4 10.40 6.36 2.96
N ARG A 5 10.73 7.17 1.95
CA ARG A 5 10.98 6.73 0.58
C ARG A 5 12.46 6.82 0.17
N LYS A 6 13.32 7.10 1.14
CA LYS A 6 14.77 7.10 0.97
C LYS A 6 15.38 6.09 1.93
N PHE A 7 16.06 5.13 1.38
CA PHE A 7 16.63 4.02 2.10
C PHE A 7 18.16 4.04 2.00
N ARG A 8 18.84 3.73 3.09
CA ARG A 8 20.26 3.40 3.07
C ARG A 8 20.44 2.03 2.39
N PRO A 9 21.58 1.80 1.73
CA PRO A 9 21.84 0.53 1.02
C PRO A 9 22.20 -0.63 1.96
N ASP A 10 22.29 -0.38 3.27
CA ASP A 10 22.70 -1.39 4.26
C ASP A 10 21.73 -2.60 4.20
N PRO A 11 22.26 -3.83 4.07
CA PRO A 11 21.42 -5.02 4.01
C PRO A 11 20.70 -5.26 5.35
N ILE A 12 19.48 -5.78 5.28
CA ILE A 12 18.74 -6.20 6.46
C ILE A 12 19.09 -7.67 6.72
N PRO A 13 19.50 -8.04 7.94
CA PRO A 13 19.73 -9.44 8.30
C PRO A 13 18.46 -10.28 8.07
N GLU A 14 18.61 -11.50 7.58
CA GLU A 14 17.50 -12.42 7.32
C GLU A 14 16.65 -12.67 8.57
N ASP A 15 17.30 -12.85 9.72
CA ASP A 15 16.60 -13.01 11.01
C ASP A 15 15.71 -11.81 11.35
N THR A 16 16.09 -10.61 10.93
CA THR A 16 15.25 -9.40 11.13
C THR A 16 14.04 -9.44 10.22
N ILE A 17 14.19 -9.86 8.97
CA ILE A 17 13.07 -10.05 8.04
C ILE A 17 12.12 -11.12 8.57
N ASN A 18 12.67 -12.24 9.05
CA ASN A 18 11.89 -13.33 9.63
C ASN A 18 11.11 -12.89 10.88
N LYS A 19 11.67 -12.05 11.74
CA LYS A 19 10.96 -11.46 12.88
C LYS A 19 9.78 -10.57 12.43
N ILE A 20 9.96 -9.80 11.38
CA ILE A 20 8.89 -8.97 10.82
C ILE A 20 7.74 -9.86 10.30
N LEU A 21 8.06 -10.91 9.57
CA LEU A 21 7.06 -11.84 9.02
C LEU A 21 6.40 -12.68 10.13
N GLU A 22 7.16 -13.03 11.19
CA GLU A 22 6.61 -13.69 12.37
C GLU A 22 5.52 -12.84 13.04
N VAL A 23 5.72 -11.54 13.16
CA VAL A 23 4.67 -10.62 13.67
C VAL A 23 3.48 -10.57 12.70
N ALA A 24 3.73 -10.51 11.41
CA ALA A 24 2.67 -10.42 10.39
C ALA A 24 1.72 -11.63 10.41
N ARG A 25 2.23 -12.83 10.65
CA ARG A 25 1.41 -14.05 10.68
C ARG A 25 0.39 -14.10 11.84
N TRP A 26 0.52 -13.23 12.86
CA TRP A 26 -0.44 -13.09 13.95
C TRP A 26 -1.55 -12.08 13.65
N ALA A 27 -1.64 -11.63 12.40
CA ALA A 27 -2.71 -10.73 11.99
C ALA A 27 -4.09 -11.39 12.13
N MET A 28 -5.08 -10.57 12.37
CA MET A 28 -6.48 -11.02 12.38
C MET A 28 -6.94 -11.30 10.94
N SER A 29 -7.67 -12.41 10.76
CA SER A 29 -8.33 -12.73 9.50
C SER A 29 -9.69 -13.37 9.75
N GLY A 30 -10.65 -13.14 8.86
CA GLY A 30 -11.98 -13.72 8.96
C GLY A 30 -11.91 -15.25 9.10
N ALA A 31 -12.56 -15.78 10.14
CA ALA A 31 -12.56 -17.21 10.50
C ALA A 31 -11.15 -17.85 10.62
N ASN A 32 -10.14 -17.05 10.98
CA ASN A 32 -8.73 -17.46 11.03
C ASN A 32 -8.22 -18.10 9.72
N SER A 33 -8.68 -17.59 8.60
CA SER A 33 -8.37 -18.12 7.27
C SER A 33 -6.92 -17.95 6.83
N GLN A 34 -6.22 -16.95 7.39
CA GLN A 34 -4.80 -16.67 7.15
C GLN A 34 -4.44 -16.70 5.65
N PRO A 35 -5.10 -15.86 4.82
CA PRO A 35 -5.05 -15.96 3.36
C PRO A 35 -3.80 -15.33 2.74
N TRP A 36 -2.90 -14.79 3.55
CA TRP A 36 -1.68 -14.13 3.11
C TRP A 36 -0.59 -15.12 2.71
N GLU A 37 0.16 -14.74 1.69
CA GLU A 37 1.44 -15.30 1.32
C GLU A 37 2.43 -14.14 1.16
N PHE A 38 3.70 -14.37 1.43
CA PHE A 38 4.73 -13.34 1.34
C PHE A 38 5.85 -13.79 0.42
N VAL A 39 6.26 -12.89 -0.50
CA VAL A 39 7.50 -13.06 -1.26
C VAL A 39 8.49 -12.01 -0.80
N VAL A 40 9.64 -12.44 -0.31
CA VAL A 40 10.74 -11.55 0.06
C VAL A 40 11.70 -11.44 -1.12
N VAL A 41 11.96 -10.21 -1.56
CA VAL A 41 12.84 -9.92 -2.68
C VAL A 41 14.01 -9.06 -2.20
N THR A 42 15.20 -9.61 -2.27
CA THR A 42 16.47 -8.90 -1.97
C THR A 42 17.31 -8.71 -3.23
N ASP A 43 17.08 -9.50 -4.28
CA ASP A 43 17.79 -9.42 -5.55
C ASP A 43 17.57 -8.04 -6.21
N PRO A 44 18.64 -7.28 -6.51
CA PRO A 44 18.53 -5.93 -7.05
C PRO A 44 17.89 -5.88 -8.44
N GLU A 45 18.12 -6.92 -9.27
CA GLU A 45 17.57 -6.96 -10.61
C GLU A 45 16.07 -7.24 -10.60
N ILE A 46 15.61 -8.17 -9.77
CA ILE A 46 14.18 -8.44 -9.59
C ILE A 46 13.47 -7.18 -9.03
N LYS A 47 14.05 -6.53 -8.02
CA LYS A 47 13.49 -5.27 -7.48
C LYS A 47 13.39 -4.19 -8.55
N LYS A 48 14.40 -4.08 -9.40
CA LYS A 48 14.41 -3.14 -10.52
C LYS A 48 13.30 -3.47 -11.54
N GLN A 49 13.15 -4.74 -11.93
CA GLN A 49 12.10 -5.18 -12.84
C GLN A 49 10.70 -4.88 -12.28
N LEU A 50 10.49 -5.14 -10.99
CA LEU A 50 9.22 -4.80 -10.30
C LEU A 50 8.94 -3.29 -10.34
N ARG A 51 9.96 -2.45 -10.09
CA ARG A 51 9.83 -1.01 -10.16
C ARG A 51 9.56 -0.52 -11.59
N ASP A 52 10.20 -1.11 -12.58
CA ASP A 52 10.02 -0.74 -13.98
C ASP A 52 8.58 -1.09 -14.43
N ALA A 53 8.08 -2.27 -14.06
CA ALA A 53 6.70 -2.65 -14.26
C ALA A 53 5.71 -1.71 -13.54
N TYR A 54 6.02 -1.33 -12.29
CA TYR A 54 5.22 -0.35 -11.57
C TYR A 54 5.17 0.99 -12.30
N SER A 55 6.30 1.51 -12.73
CA SER A 55 6.39 2.78 -13.44
C SER A 55 5.64 2.74 -14.77
N GLU A 56 5.73 1.63 -15.49
CA GLU A 56 5.10 1.50 -16.81
C GLU A 56 3.58 1.34 -16.72
N TYR A 57 3.09 0.48 -15.84
CA TYR A 57 1.68 0.11 -15.83
C TYR A 57 0.88 0.83 -14.74
N ASN A 58 1.36 0.87 -13.50
CA ASN A 58 0.59 1.46 -12.40
C ASN A 58 0.61 2.99 -12.45
N THR A 59 1.77 3.59 -12.74
CA THR A 59 1.86 5.05 -12.81
C THR A 59 1.05 5.60 -13.98
N ASP A 60 1.07 4.94 -15.13
CA ASP A 60 0.23 5.29 -16.28
C ASP A 60 -1.25 5.20 -15.91
N PHE A 61 -1.67 4.07 -15.34
CA PHE A 61 -3.06 3.87 -14.94
C PHE A 61 -3.54 4.97 -14.00
N ILE A 62 -2.83 5.23 -12.91
CA ILE A 62 -3.19 6.25 -11.94
C ILE A 62 -3.19 7.63 -12.58
N PHE A 63 -2.15 7.95 -13.37
CA PHE A 63 -2.04 9.26 -14.01
C PHE A 63 -3.25 9.57 -14.90
N TRP A 64 -3.59 8.64 -15.81
CA TRP A 64 -4.70 8.86 -16.73
C TRP A 64 -6.07 8.79 -16.06
N MET A 65 -6.23 8.01 -15.00
CA MET A 65 -7.42 8.04 -14.16
C MET A 65 -7.62 9.41 -13.49
N GLU A 66 -6.55 9.99 -12.95
CA GLU A 66 -6.60 11.34 -12.37
C GLU A 66 -6.88 12.40 -13.45
N GLN A 67 -6.40 12.24 -14.68
CA GLN A 67 -6.72 13.20 -15.77
C GLN A 67 -8.20 13.23 -16.16
N GLN A 68 -8.98 12.18 -15.85
CA GLN A 68 -10.42 12.15 -16.10
C GLN A 68 -11.22 12.97 -15.08
N ARG A 69 -10.62 13.34 -13.97
CA ARG A 69 -11.24 14.18 -12.94
C ARG A 69 -11.12 15.66 -13.30
N GLU A 70 -12.02 16.48 -12.76
CA GLU A 70 -11.86 17.93 -12.80
C GLU A 70 -10.51 18.34 -12.16
N TYR A 71 -9.89 19.38 -12.72
CA TYR A 71 -8.52 19.79 -12.32
C TYR A 71 -8.38 19.96 -10.81
N ASN A 72 -9.33 20.63 -10.16
CA ASN A 72 -9.31 20.90 -8.73
C ASN A 72 -9.55 19.67 -7.84
N LEU A 73 -10.05 18.58 -8.43
CA LEU A 73 -10.28 17.31 -7.73
C LEU A 73 -9.15 16.32 -7.92
N ARG A 74 -8.14 16.65 -8.74
CA ARG A 74 -6.95 15.82 -8.93
C ARG A 74 -6.03 15.95 -7.73
N HIS A 75 -5.41 14.84 -7.35
CA HIS A 75 -4.33 14.92 -6.37
C HIS A 75 -3.25 15.90 -6.86
N PRO A 76 -2.65 16.75 -6.00
CA PRO A 76 -1.69 17.79 -6.40
C PRO A 76 -0.55 17.29 -7.29
N SER A 77 -0.07 16.07 -7.07
CA SER A 77 0.97 15.43 -7.91
C SER A 77 0.54 15.17 -9.37
N TYR A 78 -0.75 15.22 -9.66
CA TYR A 78 -1.34 14.95 -10.98
C TYR A 78 -2.04 16.17 -11.60
N GLN A 79 -1.95 17.33 -10.96
CA GLN A 79 -2.40 18.59 -11.51
C GLN A 79 -1.40 19.07 -12.57
N VAL A 80 -1.73 18.82 -13.83
CA VAL A 80 -0.89 19.15 -14.97
C VAL A 80 -1.19 20.54 -15.45
N LYS A 81 -0.17 21.41 -15.50
CA LYS A 81 -0.31 22.80 -15.99
C LYS A 81 0.04 22.94 -17.47
N ASN A 82 0.90 22.06 -18.00
CA ASN A 82 1.46 22.14 -19.34
C ASN A 82 1.26 20.80 -20.09
N ASP A 83 2.34 20.15 -20.51
CA ASP A 83 2.27 18.88 -21.23
C ASP A 83 1.99 17.69 -20.28
N PRO A 84 0.88 16.94 -20.48
CA PRO A 84 0.59 15.75 -19.70
C PRO A 84 1.69 14.67 -19.80
N HIS A 85 2.31 14.49 -20.94
CA HIS A 85 3.34 13.48 -21.12
C HIS A 85 4.65 13.81 -20.37
N GLU A 86 4.99 15.08 -20.26
CA GLU A 86 6.12 15.52 -19.44
C GLU A 86 5.85 15.24 -17.96
N SER A 87 4.65 15.59 -17.49
CA SER A 87 4.22 15.33 -16.12
C SER A 87 4.19 13.83 -15.81
N LEU A 88 3.75 13.01 -16.75
CA LEU A 88 3.77 11.56 -16.62
C LEU A 88 5.20 11.02 -16.49
N ARG A 89 6.12 11.45 -17.36
CA ARG A 89 7.55 11.07 -17.27
C ARG A 89 8.13 11.42 -15.91
N PHE A 90 7.83 12.62 -15.40
CA PHE A 90 8.28 13.05 -14.07
C PHE A 90 7.71 12.18 -12.95
N ASN A 91 6.43 11.80 -13.01
CA ASN A 91 5.83 10.91 -12.01
C ASN A 91 6.44 9.49 -12.06
N LYS A 92 6.69 8.96 -13.23
CA LYS A 92 7.37 7.66 -13.41
C LYS A 92 8.76 7.65 -12.76
N ALA A 93 9.50 8.74 -12.89
CA ALA A 93 10.84 8.86 -12.32
C ALA A 93 10.88 8.94 -10.78
N LYS A 94 9.75 9.23 -10.12
CA LYS A 94 9.68 9.33 -8.65
C LYS A 94 9.71 7.98 -7.93
N ALA A 95 9.40 6.88 -8.60
CA ALA A 95 9.36 5.54 -8.00
C ALA A 95 10.77 5.02 -7.72
N ASN A 96 11.28 5.23 -6.51
CA ASN A 96 12.64 4.86 -6.09
C ASN A 96 12.69 3.71 -5.08
N TRP A 97 11.57 3.13 -4.73
CA TRP A 97 11.44 2.13 -3.68
C TRP A 97 12.26 0.84 -3.93
N HIS A 98 12.65 0.55 -5.18
CA HIS A 98 13.53 -0.57 -5.52
C HIS A 98 14.94 -0.44 -4.92
N GLN A 99 15.33 0.75 -4.46
CA GLN A 99 16.60 1.00 -3.77
C GLN A 99 16.59 0.47 -2.33
N ALA A 100 15.42 0.16 -1.78
CA ALA A 100 15.34 -0.50 -0.49
C ALA A 100 16.11 -1.83 -0.49
N PRO A 101 16.83 -2.17 0.61
CA PRO A 101 17.60 -3.42 0.68
C PRO A 101 16.73 -4.66 0.52
N ALA A 102 15.49 -4.63 1.00
CA ALA A 102 14.53 -5.71 0.81
C ALA A 102 13.14 -5.17 0.48
N VAL A 103 12.35 -6.01 -0.18
CA VAL A 103 10.96 -5.75 -0.54
C VAL A 103 10.13 -6.96 -0.12
N ILE A 104 9.04 -6.74 0.61
CA ILE A 104 8.05 -7.76 0.93
C ILE A 104 6.85 -7.57 0.03
N VAL A 105 6.53 -8.58 -0.78
CA VAL A 105 5.33 -8.59 -1.61
C VAL A 105 4.25 -9.38 -0.89
N VAL A 106 3.11 -8.74 -0.67
CA VAL A 106 1.96 -9.35 0.02
C VAL A 106 1.00 -9.87 -1.03
N LEU A 107 0.76 -11.18 -0.97
CA LEU A 107 -0.15 -11.89 -1.83
C LEU A 107 -1.34 -12.41 -1.02
N GLY A 108 -2.46 -12.63 -1.69
CA GLY A 108 -3.66 -13.17 -1.08
C GLY A 108 -4.21 -14.37 -1.82
N ASP A 109 -4.49 -15.46 -1.10
CA ASP A 109 -5.18 -16.63 -1.62
C ASP A 109 -6.67 -16.61 -1.22
N GLY A 110 -7.51 -16.15 -2.14
CA GLY A 110 -8.96 -16.07 -1.93
C GLY A 110 -9.63 -17.43 -1.66
N ARG A 111 -9.00 -18.55 -2.04
CA ARG A 111 -9.52 -19.90 -1.81
C ARG A 111 -9.50 -20.31 -0.34
N ARG A 112 -8.61 -19.70 0.46
CA ARG A 112 -8.52 -19.94 1.91
C ARG A 112 -9.61 -19.25 2.71
N GLN A 113 -10.36 -18.37 2.08
CA GLN A 113 -11.42 -17.61 2.77
C GLN A 113 -12.72 -18.40 2.81
N TRP A 114 -12.88 -19.21 3.83
CA TRP A 114 -14.15 -19.86 4.10
C TRP A 114 -15.30 -18.86 4.30
N GLY A 115 -15.01 -17.73 4.96
CA GLY A 115 -15.94 -16.61 5.09
C GLY A 115 -16.32 -15.91 3.78
N THR A 116 -15.53 -16.05 2.72
CA THR A 116 -15.82 -15.49 1.39
C THR A 116 -17.09 -16.09 0.82
N VAL A 117 -17.28 -17.41 0.94
CA VAL A 117 -18.47 -18.10 0.42
C VAL A 117 -19.74 -17.61 1.13
N MET A 118 -19.67 -17.44 2.45
CA MET A 118 -20.79 -16.92 3.22
C MET A 118 -21.01 -15.43 3.00
N GLY A 119 -19.93 -14.64 2.93
CA GLY A 119 -19.99 -13.19 2.73
C GLY A 119 -20.47 -12.78 1.36
N ALA A 120 -20.03 -13.48 0.30
CA ALA A 120 -20.44 -13.21 -1.08
C ALA A 120 -21.95 -13.39 -1.28
N HIS A 121 -22.50 -14.44 -0.72
CA HIS A 121 -23.93 -14.73 -0.83
C HIS A 121 -24.82 -13.80 0.01
N THR A 122 -24.31 -13.27 1.13
CA THR A 122 -25.14 -12.56 2.09
C THR A 122 -25.03 -11.03 1.96
N PHE A 123 -23.84 -10.49 1.62
CA PHE A 123 -23.58 -9.05 1.70
C PHE A 123 -22.66 -8.50 0.59
N GLY A 124 -22.28 -9.28 -0.41
CA GLY A 124 -21.30 -8.88 -1.42
C GLY A 124 -19.92 -8.52 -0.84
N ARG A 125 -19.52 -9.16 0.25
CA ARG A 125 -18.28 -8.86 1.00
C ARG A 125 -17.10 -9.78 0.72
N ASP A 126 -17.17 -10.61 -0.30
CA ASP A 126 -16.12 -11.55 -0.67
C ASP A 126 -14.74 -10.88 -0.83
N GLN A 127 -14.69 -9.79 -1.58
CA GLN A 127 -13.45 -9.05 -1.81
C GLN A 127 -12.99 -8.30 -0.56
N SER A 128 -13.93 -7.77 0.25
CA SER A 128 -13.56 -7.01 1.45
C SER A 128 -12.89 -7.88 2.50
N HIS A 129 -13.36 -9.10 2.74
CA HIS A 129 -12.75 -10.02 3.72
C HIS A 129 -11.30 -10.39 3.37
N LEU A 130 -11.00 -10.62 2.09
CA LEU A 130 -9.62 -10.85 1.65
C LEU A 130 -8.78 -9.60 1.90
N THR A 131 -9.26 -8.45 1.43
CA THR A 131 -8.57 -7.16 1.56
C THR A 131 -8.33 -6.80 3.02
N ASP A 132 -9.33 -6.96 3.89
CA ASP A 132 -9.22 -6.68 5.33
C ASP A 132 -8.13 -7.54 5.98
N SER A 133 -8.09 -8.83 5.67
CA SER A 133 -7.07 -9.75 6.19
C SER A 133 -5.67 -9.38 5.73
N LEU A 134 -5.51 -9.05 4.44
CA LEU A 134 -4.21 -8.63 3.89
C LEU A 134 -3.78 -7.26 4.42
N ALA A 135 -4.73 -6.33 4.64
CA ALA A 135 -4.46 -5.04 5.24
C ALA A 135 -3.94 -5.18 6.68
N ASN A 136 -4.57 -6.06 7.49
CA ASN A 136 -4.13 -6.34 8.86
C ASN A 136 -2.70 -6.89 8.89
N ALA A 137 -2.37 -7.87 8.06
CA ALA A 137 -1.02 -8.42 7.98
C ALA A 137 -0.01 -7.36 7.52
N SER A 138 -0.35 -6.58 6.50
CA SER A 138 0.50 -5.49 6.00
C SER A 138 0.73 -4.42 7.05
N PHE A 139 -0.28 -4.06 7.82
CA PHE A 139 -0.14 -3.07 8.88
C PHE A 139 0.78 -3.57 10.00
N LEU A 140 0.68 -4.85 10.39
CA LEU A 140 1.61 -5.45 11.35
C LEU A 140 3.05 -5.47 10.83
N ILE A 141 3.27 -5.73 9.52
CA ILE A 141 4.60 -5.58 8.90
C ILE A 141 5.13 -4.16 9.13
N HIS A 142 4.34 -3.13 8.83
CA HIS A 142 4.76 -1.74 9.01
C HIS A 142 5.07 -1.38 10.46
N LEU A 143 4.31 -1.91 11.42
CA LEU A 143 4.57 -1.69 12.85
C LEU A 143 5.82 -2.41 13.31
N ALA A 144 6.02 -3.69 12.92
CA ALA A 144 7.22 -4.46 13.23
C ALA A 144 8.47 -3.79 12.68
N VAL A 145 8.44 -3.36 11.41
CA VAL A 145 9.52 -2.60 10.77
C VAL A 145 9.87 -1.36 11.59
N ALA A 146 8.86 -0.57 11.97
CA ALA A 146 9.09 0.65 12.75
C ALA A 146 9.65 0.37 14.15
N SER A 147 9.20 -0.71 14.81
CA SER A 147 9.69 -1.09 16.15
C SER A 147 11.15 -1.53 16.16
N LEU A 148 11.65 -1.99 15.01
CA LEU A 148 13.04 -2.41 14.82
C LEU A 148 13.96 -1.28 14.32
N GLY A 149 13.48 -0.03 14.29
CA GLY A 149 14.23 1.13 13.82
C GLY A 149 14.40 1.19 12.30
N LEU A 150 13.67 0.35 11.58
CA LEU A 150 13.59 0.35 10.13
C LEU A 150 12.46 1.27 9.64
N THR A 151 12.41 1.50 8.35
CA THR A 151 11.32 2.23 7.69
C THR A 151 10.73 1.42 6.55
N SER A 152 9.54 1.80 6.13
CA SER A 152 8.82 1.15 5.05
C SER A 152 7.96 2.13 4.27
N GLU A 153 7.59 1.72 3.06
CA GLU A 153 6.64 2.43 2.22
C GLU A 153 5.48 1.49 1.84
N TRP A 154 4.28 2.04 1.70
CA TRP A 154 3.11 1.35 1.15
C TRP A 154 3.04 1.62 -0.36
N VAL A 155 3.31 0.60 -1.18
CA VAL A 155 3.24 0.71 -2.64
C VAL A 155 2.04 -0.08 -3.15
N SER A 156 0.94 0.65 -3.41
CA SER A 156 -0.29 0.06 -3.94
C SER A 156 -0.10 -0.42 -5.38
N ILE A 157 -0.58 -1.61 -5.68
CA ILE A 157 -0.53 -2.20 -7.01
C ILE A 157 -1.95 -2.24 -7.58
N HIS A 158 -2.16 -1.61 -8.71
CA HIS A 158 -3.44 -1.57 -9.43
C HIS A 158 -3.44 -2.51 -10.65
N ILE A 159 -2.28 -2.69 -11.27
CA ILE A 159 -2.08 -3.62 -12.39
C ILE A 159 -1.11 -4.70 -11.91
N GLU A 160 -1.63 -5.85 -11.52
CA GLU A 160 -0.85 -6.88 -10.85
C GLU A 160 -0.12 -7.84 -11.79
N GLU A 161 -0.65 -8.08 -12.98
CA GLU A 161 -0.19 -9.11 -13.91
C GLU A 161 1.31 -9.04 -14.29
N PRO A 162 1.89 -7.86 -14.60
CA PRO A 162 3.32 -7.78 -14.89
C PRO A 162 4.18 -8.19 -13.70
N HIS A 163 3.78 -7.79 -12.49
CA HIS A 163 4.51 -8.11 -11.26
C HIS A 163 4.42 -9.60 -10.93
N LYS A 164 3.25 -10.20 -11.11
CA LYS A 164 3.04 -11.64 -10.92
C LYS A 164 3.93 -12.46 -11.85
N ARG A 165 4.03 -12.05 -13.14
CA ARG A 165 4.92 -12.73 -14.10
C ARG A 165 6.40 -12.66 -13.70
N ILE A 166 6.86 -11.49 -13.23
CA ILE A 166 8.25 -11.33 -12.77
C ILE A 166 8.55 -12.26 -11.59
N LEU A 167 7.59 -12.41 -10.67
CA LEU A 167 7.75 -13.19 -9.44
C LEU A 167 7.37 -14.67 -9.59
N GLY A 168 6.83 -15.09 -10.72
CA GLY A 168 6.32 -16.45 -10.90
C GLY A 168 5.09 -16.75 -10.02
N VAL A 169 4.29 -15.74 -9.70
CA VAL A 169 3.10 -15.88 -8.84
C VAL A 169 1.95 -16.50 -9.66
N PRO A 170 1.28 -17.55 -9.14
CA PRO A 170 0.13 -18.15 -9.80
C PRO A 170 -1.03 -17.18 -10.02
N ASP A 171 -1.77 -17.32 -11.13
CA ASP A 171 -2.85 -16.41 -11.52
C ASP A 171 -3.95 -16.27 -10.47
N LEU A 172 -4.22 -17.34 -9.71
CA LEU A 172 -5.26 -17.36 -8.67
C LEU A 172 -4.91 -16.53 -7.43
N LEU A 173 -3.63 -16.22 -7.21
CA LEU A 173 -3.22 -15.35 -6.11
C LEU A 173 -3.36 -13.88 -6.51
N LYS A 174 -3.91 -13.08 -5.61
CA LYS A 174 -3.94 -11.61 -5.73
C LYS A 174 -2.62 -11.02 -5.26
N LEU A 175 -2.02 -10.12 -6.03
CA LEU A 175 -0.95 -9.29 -5.54
C LEU A 175 -1.56 -8.03 -4.91
N TYR A 176 -1.48 -7.94 -3.59
CA TYR A 176 -2.16 -6.88 -2.84
C TYR A 176 -1.29 -5.64 -2.71
N LEU A 177 -0.02 -5.81 -2.33
CA LEU A 177 0.83 -4.70 -1.91
C LEU A 177 2.31 -5.07 -2.05
N ILE A 178 3.13 -4.07 -2.35
CA ILE A 178 4.59 -4.14 -2.24
C ILE A 178 5.02 -3.26 -1.07
N ILE A 179 5.83 -3.79 -0.16
CA ILE A 179 6.34 -3.10 1.02
C ILE A 179 7.88 -3.07 0.95
N PRO A 180 8.48 -2.02 0.41
CA PRO A 180 9.90 -1.79 0.56
C PRO A 180 10.26 -1.54 2.03
N ILE A 181 11.34 -2.16 2.51
CA ILE A 181 11.83 -2.03 3.88
C ILE A 181 13.33 -1.76 3.90
N GLY A 182 13.80 -0.95 4.83
CA GLY A 182 15.21 -0.61 4.95
C GLY A 182 15.51 0.34 6.11
N TYR A 183 16.76 0.71 6.27
CA TYR A 183 17.15 1.77 7.19
C TYR A 183 16.84 3.13 6.56
N PRO A 184 16.28 4.10 7.33
CA PRO A 184 15.97 5.42 6.80
C PRO A 184 17.25 6.20 6.48
N ASP A 185 17.28 6.84 5.31
CA ASP A 185 18.34 7.77 4.89
C ASP A 185 17.98 9.24 5.18
N VAL A 186 16.84 9.48 5.78
CA VAL A 186 16.35 10.80 6.17
C VAL A 186 15.73 10.73 7.56
N PRO A 187 15.78 11.82 8.34
CA PRO A 187 15.10 11.87 9.63
C PRO A 187 13.60 11.59 9.49
N ALA A 188 13.06 10.96 10.51
CA ALA A 188 11.62 10.86 10.65
C ALA A 188 11.02 12.28 10.83
N HIS A 189 9.90 12.55 10.17
CA HIS A 189 9.13 13.78 10.35
C HIS A 189 7.74 13.44 10.86
N GLU A 190 7.17 14.32 11.65
CA GLU A 190 5.82 14.13 12.16
C GLU A 190 4.81 14.26 11.01
N GLY A 191 3.91 13.31 10.91
CA GLY A 191 2.85 13.33 9.91
C GLY A 191 1.63 14.11 10.43
N VAL A 192 1.02 14.91 9.55
CA VAL A 192 -0.23 15.61 9.86
C VAL A 192 -1.35 14.59 10.09
N ARG A 193 -2.15 14.82 11.12
CA ARG A 193 -3.35 14.04 11.43
C ARG A 193 -4.48 14.98 11.79
N ARG A 194 -5.68 14.57 11.50
CA ARG A 194 -6.88 15.24 12.00
C ARG A 194 -6.92 15.17 13.52
N PRO A 195 -7.41 16.23 14.20
CA PRO A 195 -7.69 16.19 15.62
C PRO A 195 -8.62 15.01 15.97
N LEU A 196 -8.39 14.38 17.12
CA LEU A 196 -9.16 13.20 17.53
C LEU A 196 -10.67 13.51 17.66
N GLU A 197 -10.98 14.68 18.15
CA GLU A 197 -12.34 15.18 18.34
C GLU A 197 -13.15 15.30 17.05
N ASP A 198 -12.51 15.44 15.89
CA ASP A 198 -13.20 15.58 14.60
C ASP A 198 -13.91 14.30 14.16
N PHE A 199 -13.43 13.13 14.59
CA PHE A 199 -13.90 11.84 14.09
C PHE A 199 -14.24 10.82 15.20
N VAL A 200 -14.17 11.24 16.47
CA VAL A 200 -14.62 10.40 17.58
C VAL A 200 -15.99 10.88 18.07
N HIS A 201 -16.96 10.01 18.04
CA HIS A 201 -18.31 10.21 18.53
C HIS A 201 -18.51 9.38 19.80
N ARG A 202 -19.40 9.81 20.70
CA ARG A 202 -19.72 9.10 21.93
C ARG A 202 -21.17 8.66 21.88
N GLU A 203 -21.44 7.38 22.22
CA GLU A 203 -22.75 6.75 22.24
C GLU A 203 -23.50 6.78 20.90
N ARG A 204 -23.52 7.92 20.20
CA ARG A 204 -24.19 8.12 18.91
C ARG A 204 -23.33 9.00 18.00
N TYR A 205 -23.60 8.92 16.69
CA TYR A 205 -22.97 9.81 15.74
C TYR A 205 -23.41 11.26 16.00
N ASP A 206 -22.44 12.16 16.12
CA ASP A 206 -22.65 13.59 16.33
C ASP A 206 -22.80 14.27 14.94
N MET A 207 -24.03 14.63 14.59
CA MET A 207 -24.34 15.28 13.33
C MET A 207 -23.73 16.67 13.15
N THR A 208 -23.29 17.34 14.23
CA THR A 208 -22.57 18.62 14.12
C THR A 208 -21.16 18.46 13.50
N LYS A 209 -20.64 17.25 13.49
CA LYS A 209 -19.34 16.89 12.89
C LYS A 209 -19.49 16.33 11.47
N TYR A 210 -20.72 16.21 10.97
CA TYR A 210 -20.96 15.77 9.60
C TYR A 210 -20.50 16.83 8.62
N MET A 211 -19.60 16.46 7.73
CA MET A 211 -19.09 17.33 6.67
C MET A 211 -19.93 17.13 5.40
N SER A 212 -20.39 18.22 4.80
CA SER A 212 -20.96 18.19 3.45
C SER A 212 -19.89 17.79 2.42
N ASN A 213 -20.30 17.43 1.20
CA ASN A 213 -19.35 17.16 0.11
C ASN A 213 -18.43 18.36 -0.15
N GLU A 214 -18.96 19.58 -0.08
CA GLU A 214 -18.20 20.81 -0.27
C GLU A 214 -17.16 21.01 0.87
N ASP A 215 -17.53 20.70 2.11
CA ASP A 215 -16.60 20.78 3.24
C ASP A 215 -15.49 19.76 3.13
N VAL A 216 -15.80 18.52 2.72
CA VAL A 216 -14.80 17.48 2.46
C VAL A 216 -13.82 17.93 1.37
N VAL A 217 -14.31 18.49 0.28
CA VAL A 217 -13.45 19.01 -0.80
C VAL A 217 -12.55 20.11 -0.30
N LYS A 218 -13.08 21.10 0.43
CA LYS A 218 -12.26 22.15 1.06
C LYS A 218 -11.19 21.59 1.98
N TYR A 219 -11.56 20.63 2.82
CA TYR A 219 -10.62 19.99 3.77
C TYR A 219 -9.49 19.24 3.08
N LEU A 220 -9.76 18.53 1.98
CA LEU A 220 -8.76 17.73 1.26
C LEU A 220 -7.76 18.58 0.47
N TYR A 221 -8.13 19.81 0.10
CA TYR A 221 -7.34 20.66 -0.80
C TYR A 221 -6.95 22.01 -0.17
N ALA A 222 -7.19 22.19 1.14
CA ALA A 222 -6.66 23.29 1.91
C ALA A 222 -5.20 23.04 2.32
#